data_2e69db1ba0e87354e2f2ac046f35e8f9
#
_entry.id   2e69db1ba0e87354e2f2ac046f35e8f9
#
_cell.length_a   1.000
_cell.length_b   1.000
_cell.length_c   1.000
_cell.angle_alpha   90.00
_cell.angle_beta   90.00
_cell.angle_gamma   90.00
#
_symmetry.space_group_name_H-M   'P 1'
#
loop_
_entity.id
_entity.type
_entity.pdbx_description
1 polymer ?
#
loop_
_entity_poly.entity_id
_entity_poly.type
_entity_poly.pdbx_seq_one_letter_code
_entity_poly.pdbx_strand_id
1 'polypeptide(L)'
;LGPKEVDDSKVIQPLKEVIRIATPRDDAREESNRKKEKEAFEICQKKIRAHNLEMKLIDAEYTFDNNKMLFYFTADGRIDFRELVKDLAAVFKTRIELRQIGVRDETKILGGIGICGRPLCCHTYLSEFAPVSIKMAKEQNLSLNPTKISGVCGRLMCCLKNEQETYEYLNRKLPGVGDIVTLPDGMKGEVSGVNVLRQLVKVLVDVNDEKEMRECPVEELKFKPKHKLSLIHISEPTRL
;
A
#
# COMPACT_ATOMS: atom_id res chain seq x y z
N LEU A 1 5.29 14.40 11.52
CA LEU A 1 4.37 13.56 12.29
C LEU A 1 4.52 13.95 13.76
N GLY A 2 3.41 14.40 14.40
CA GLY A 2 3.40 14.74 15.82
C GLY A 2 3.53 13.50 16.72
N PRO A 3 3.74 13.71 18.04
CA PRO A 3 3.80 12.61 19.01
C PRO A 3 2.50 11.82 18.98
N LYS A 4 2.61 10.49 19.02
CA LYS A 4 1.48 9.57 19.02
C LYS A 4 1.62 8.62 20.20
N GLU A 5 0.58 8.50 20.98
CA GLU A 5 0.50 7.46 22.01
C GLU A 5 0.39 6.09 21.35
N VAL A 6 1.21 5.18 21.77
CA VAL A 6 1.26 3.80 21.27
C VAL A 6 1.21 2.86 22.45
N ASP A 7 0.45 1.79 22.31
CA ASP A 7 0.33 0.72 23.31
C ASP A 7 1.70 0.07 23.55
N ASP A 8 2.10 -0.15 24.80
CA ASP A 8 3.41 -0.70 25.17
C ASP A 8 3.72 -2.03 24.49
N SER A 9 2.69 -2.81 24.18
CA SER A 9 2.82 -4.08 23.44
C SER A 9 3.28 -3.90 21.98
N LYS A 10 3.14 -2.69 21.43
CA LYS A 10 3.51 -2.35 20.05
C LYS A 10 4.86 -1.62 19.94
N VAL A 11 5.51 -1.40 21.07
CA VAL A 11 6.80 -0.72 21.12
C VAL A 11 7.91 -1.70 20.78
N ILE A 12 8.65 -1.42 19.72
CA ILE A 12 9.79 -2.24 19.26
C ILE A 12 11.05 -1.80 20.01
N GLN A 13 11.60 -2.69 20.81
CA GLN A 13 12.86 -2.49 21.54
C GLN A 13 14.07 -2.86 20.64
N PRO A 14 15.27 -2.21 20.81
CA PRO A 14 15.55 -1.12 21.73
C PRO A 14 15.09 0.25 21.20
N LEU A 15 14.52 1.06 22.08
CA LEU A 15 14.19 2.45 21.75
C LEU A 15 15.48 3.26 21.58
N LYS A 16 15.49 4.11 20.56
CA LYS A 16 16.58 5.09 20.38
C LYS A 16 16.33 6.28 21.29
N GLU A 17 17.36 6.67 22.04
CA GLU A 17 17.29 7.84 22.90
C GLU A 17 17.08 9.12 22.10
N VAL A 18 16.24 10.01 22.60
CA VAL A 18 16.14 11.39 22.10
C VAL A 18 17.28 12.19 22.69
N ILE A 19 18.21 12.64 21.86
CA ILE A 19 19.42 13.35 22.29
C ILE A 19 19.05 14.70 22.91
N ARG A 20 18.23 15.51 22.22
CA ARG A 20 17.75 16.82 22.65
C ARG A 20 16.67 17.36 21.71
N ILE A 21 16.03 18.43 22.11
CA ILE A 21 15.12 19.20 21.25
C ILE A 21 15.95 19.98 20.22
N ALA A 22 15.42 20.11 18.98
CA ALA A 22 16.05 20.90 17.92
C ALA A 22 16.16 22.39 18.31
N THR A 23 17.26 22.99 17.92
CA THR A 23 17.54 24.43 18.12
C THR A 23 17.35 25.19 16.80
N PRO A 24 17.18 26.54 16.80
CA PRO A 24 17.13 27.33 15.56
C PRO A 24 18.34 27.13 14.62
N ARG A 25 19.49 26.73 15.20
CA ARG A 25 20.69 26.37 14.41
C ARG A 25 20.48 25.05 13.64
N ASP A 26 19.79 24.11 14.23
CA ASP A 26 19.48 22.81 13.59
C ASP A 26 18.50 23.04 12.43
N ASP A 27 17.50 23.89 12.62
CA ASP A 27 16.54 24.25 11.59
C ASP A 27 17.22 24.96 10.40
N ALA A 28 18.12 25.91 10.68
CA ALA A 28 18.90 26.59 9.65
C ALA A 28 19.83 25.61 8.89
N ARG A 29 20.40 24.62 9.59
CA ARG A 29 21.21 23.57 8.98
C ARG A 29 20.40 22.68 8.06
N GLU A 30 19.23 22.26 8.51
CA GLU A 30 18.29 21.46 7.72
C GLU A 30 17.86 22.21 6.45
N GLU A 31 17.52 23.49 6.56
CA GLU A 31 17.17 24.31 5.40
C GLU A 31 18.34 24.46 4.41
N SER A 32 19.56 24.63 4.92
CA SER A 32 20.77 24.65 4.10
C SER A 32 20.99 23.31 3.39
N ASN A 33 20.79 22.19 4.09
CA ASN A 33 20.92 20.85 3.51
C ASN A 33 19.91 20.64 2.39
N ARG A 34 18.64 21.01 2.59
CA ARG A 34 17.61 20.91 1.54
C ARG A 34 17.94 21.69 0.26
N LYS A 35 18.61 22.84 0.38
CA LYS A 35 19.09 23.58 -0.80
C LYS A 35 20.19 22.81 -1.54
N LYS A 36 21.16 22.28 -0.79
CA LYS A 36 22.25 21.47 -1.34
C LYS A 36 21.75 20.15 -1.95
N GLU A 37 20.73 19.53 -1.37
CA GLU A 37 20.12 18.30 -1.90
C GLU A 37 19.51 18.51 -3.29
N LYS A 38 18.83 19.64 -3.50
CA LYS A 38 18.29 20.01 -4.83
C LYS A 38 19.39 20.20 -5.86
N GLU A 39 20.44 20.93 -5.51
CA GLU A 39 21.60 21.13 -6.40
C GLU A 39 22.29 19.79 -6.70
N ALA A 40 22.45 18.96 -5.67
CA ALA A 40 23.05 17.65 -5.80
C ALA A 40 22.22 16.70 -6.68
N PHE A 41 20.91 16.75 -6.57
CA PHE A 41 20.01 16.00 -7.42
C PHE A 41 20.23 16.34 -8.90
N GLU A 42 20.29 17.63 -9.25
CA GLU A 42 20.51 18.06 -10.62
C GLU A 42 21.89 17.64 -11.14
N ILE A 43 22.94 17.78 -10.31
CA ILE A 43 24.30 17.38 -10.67
C ILE A 43 24.36 15.86 -10.91
N CYS A 44 23.79 15.07 -9.99
CA CYS A 44 23.73 13.62 -10.12
C CYS A 44 22.97 13.20 -11.37
N GLN A 45 21.85 13.83 -11.68
CA GLN A 45 21.07 13.54 -12.89
C GLN A 45 21.87 13.81 -14.18
N LYS A 46 22.64 14.91 -14.22
CA LYS A 46 23.53 15.21 -15.37
C LYS A 46 24.63 14.16 -15.49
N LYS A 47 25.21 13.70 -14.39
CA LYS A 47 26.25 12.67 -14.38
C LYS A 47 25.70 11.29 -14.80
N ILE A 48 24.52 10.90 -14.34
CA ILE A 48 23.85 9.67 -14.77
C ILE A 48 23.69 9.65 -16.29
N ARG A 49 23.25 10.77 -16.90
CA ARG A 49 23.12 10.90 -18.36
C ARG A 49 24.49 10.83 -19.05
N ALA A 50 25.52 11.46 -18.50
CA ALA A 50 26.86 11.45 -19.09
C ALA A 50 27.48 10.04 -19.09
N HIS A 51 27.18 9.22 -18.09
CA HIS A 51 27.62 7.84 -18.00
C HIS A 51 26.68 6.84 -18.72
N ASN A 52 25.61 7.31 -19.39
CA ASN A 52 24.60 6.50 -20.08
C ASN A 52 24.04 5.35 -19.21
N LEU A 53 23.77 5.62 -17.92
CA LEU A 53 23.25 4.63 -17.01
C LEU A 53 21.71 4.55 -17.11
N GLU A 54 21.19 3.34 -17.27
CA GLU A 54 19.73 3.05 -17.30
C GLU A 54 19.15 3.03 -15.89
N MET A 55 19.19 4.16 -15.20
CA MET A 55 18.65 4.34 -13.86
C MET A 55 17.91 5.66 -13.75
N LYS A 56 16.85 5.67 -12.93
CA LYS A 56 16.08 6.87 -12.63
C LYS A 56 16.41 7.33 -11.22
N LEU A 57 17.00 8.52 -11.09
CA LEU A 57 17.20 9.16 -9.80
C LEU A 57 15.85 9.62 -9.24
N ILE A 58 15.58 9.31 -7.99
CA ILE A 58 14.32 9.60 -7.32
C ILE A 58 14.47 10.70 -6.29
N ASP A 59 15.54 10.62 -5.46
CA ASP A 59 15.79 11.60 -4.40
C ASP A 59 17.26 11.66 -4.03
N ALA A 60 17.66 12.75 -3.37
CA ALA A 60 18.99 12.97 -2.83
C ALA A 60 18.88 13.53 -1.41
N GLU A 61 19.57 12.96 -0.45
CA GLU A 61 19.50 13.30 0.96
C GLU A 61 20.90 13.48 1.56
N TYR A 62 21.12 14.55 2.28
CA TYR A 62 22.27 14.71 3.16
C TYR A 62 21.96 14.21 4.56
N THR A 63 22.87 13.47 5.16
CA THR A 63 22.77 13.23 6.61
C THR A 63 22.92 14.56 7.36
N PHE A 64 22.24 14.70 8.48
CA PHE A 64 22.24 15.95 9.26
C PHE A 64 23.64 16.45 9.61
N ASP A 65 24.59 15.54 9.83
CA ASP A 65 26.00 15.83 10.11
C ASP A 65 26.82 16.19 8.85
N ASN A 66 26.24 16.10 7.66
CA ASN A 66 26.87 16.29 6.34
C ASN A 66 28.03 15.31 6.03
N ASN A 67 28.13 14.19 6.74
CA ASN A 67 29.20 13.21 6.54
C ASN A 67 28.91 12.27 5.37
N LYS A 68 27.63 12.13 4.99
CA LYS A 68 27.17 11.25 3.91
C LYS A 68 26.16 11.96 3.04
N MET A 69 26.16 11.55 1.78
CA MET A 69 25.13 11.87 0.81
C MET A 69 24.55 10.59 0.24
N LEU A 70 23.23 10.44 0.34
CA LEU A 70 22.49 9.31 -0.16
C LEU A 70 21.76 9.72 -1.43
N PHE A 71 21.82 8.86 -2.44
CA PHE A 71 21.03 9.00 -3.65
C PHE A 71 20.13 7.78 -3.81
N TYR A 72 18.84 8.01 -3.90
CA TYR A 72 17.85 6.96 -4.10
C TYR A 72 17.49 6.84 -5.56
N PHE A 73 17.54 5.64 -6.10
CA PHE A 73 17.26 5.39 -7.50
C PHE A 73 16.47 4.12 -7.74
N THR A 74 15.80 4.04 -8.90
CA THR A 74 15.17 2.82 -9.41
C THR A 74 15.85 2.39 -10.71
N ALA A 75 15.94 1.09 -10.93
CA ALA A 75 16.46 0.49 -12.16
C ALA A 75 15.87 -0.91 -12.35
N ASP A 76 15.71 -1.34 -13.59
CA ASP A 76 15.14 -2.65 -13.92
C ASP A 76 16.12 -3.81 -13.69
N GLY A 77 17.40 -3.52 -13.56
CA GLY A 77 18.47 -4.51 -13.37
C GLY A 77 19.59 -4.03 -12.46
N ARG A 78 20.68 -4.79 -12.48
CA ARG A 78 21.91 -4.45 -11.75
C ARG A 78 22.71 -3.43 -12.58
N ILE A 79 22.98 -2.28 -11.99
CA ILE A 79 23.76 -1.18 -12.60
C ILE A 79 25.15 -1.15 -12.06
N ASP A 80 26.15 -0.96 -12.92
CA ASP A 80 27.52 -0.63 -12.49
C ASP A 80 27.68 0.88 -12.38
N PHE A 81 27.65 1.36 -11.17
CA PHE A 81 27.76 2.80 -10.85
C PHE A 81 29.11 3.22 -10.25
N ARG A 82 30.18 2.38 -10.38
CA ARG A 82 31.48 2.66 -9.76
C ARG A 82 32.09 3.96 -10.23
N GLU A 83 32.03 4.24 -11.53
CA GLU A 83 32.55 5.49 -12.09
C GLU A 83 31.69 6.70 -11.69
N LEU A 84 30.35 6.52 -11.67
CA LEU A 84 29.44 7.56 -11.17
C LEU A 84 29.75 7.94 -9.72
N VAL A 85 30.00 6.96 -8.84
CA VAL A 85 30.34 7.22 -7.43
C VAL A 85 31.65 8.01 -7.31
N LYS A 86 32.68 7.67 -8.10
CA LYS A 86 33.95 8.39 -8.11
C LYS A 86 33.74 9.86 -8.51
N ASP A 87 32.99 10.08 -9.57
CA ASP A 87 32.68 11.43 -10.07
C ASP A 87 31.88 12.24 -9.06
N LEU A 88 30.87 11.65 -8.41
CA LEU A 88 30.09 12.32 -7.38
C LEU A 88 30.95 12.64 -6.13
N ALA A 89 31.79 11.69 -5.71
CA ALA A 89 32.69 11.90 -4.59
C ALA A 89 33.71 13.03 -4.86
N ALA A 90 34.22 13.17 -6.09
CA ALA A 90 35.08 14.25 -6.49
C ALA A 90 34.40 15.64 -6.43
N VAL A 91 33.10 15.71 -6.76
CA VAL A 91 32.31 16.93 -6.74
C VAL A 91 31.91 17.33 -5.31
N PHE A 92 31.34 16.40 -4.54
CA PHE A 92 30.75 16.69 -3.23
C PHE A 92 31.75 16.60 -2.07
N LYS A 93 32.88 15.94 -2.27
CA LYS A 93 33.93 15.73 -1.25
C LYS A 93 33.39 15.09 0.04
N THR A 94 32.33 14.28 -0.09
CA THR A 94 31.67 13.56 0.98
C THR A 94 31.51 12.08 0.60
N ARG A 95 31.20 11.23 1.57
CA ARG A 95 30.89 9.82 1.31
C ARG A 95 29.58 9.70 0.54
N ILE A 96 29.63 9.12 -0.65
CA ILE A 96 28.47 8.88 -1.51
C ILE A 96 27.95 7.47 -1.27
N GLU A 97 26.64 7.34 -1.12
CA GLU A 97 25.93 6.06 -0.99
C GLU A 97 24.75 6.04 -1.97
N LEU A 98 24.77 5.10 -2.90
CA LEU A 98 23.70 4.88 -3.88
C LEU A 98 22.82 3.74 -3.38
N ARG A 99 21.52 4.00 -3.23
CA ARG A 99 20.52 3.02 -2.76
C ARG A 99 19.47 2.76 -3.84
N GLN A 100 19.43 1.54 -4.33
CA GLN A 100 18.33 1.12 -5.17
C GLN A 100 17.09 0.90 -4.31
N ILE A 101 15.97 1.52 -4.72
CA ILE A 101 14.67 1.39 -4.06
C ILE A 101 13.67 0.70 -4.96
N GLY A 102 12.62 0.13 -4.36
CA GLY A 102 11.55 -0.50 -5.10
C GLY A 102 10.54 0.53 -5.66
N VAL A 103 9.79 0.15 -6.69
CA VAL A 103 8.77 1.00 -7.35
C VAL A 103 7.69 1.52 -6.39
N ARG A 104 7.41 0.80 -5.30
CA ARG A 104 6.47 1.25 -4.28
C ARG A 104 7.08 2.33 -3.38
N ASP A 105 8.36 2.20 -3.05
CA ASP A 105 9.08 3.20 -2.26
C ASP A 105 9.31 4.47 -3.09
N GLU A 106 9.60 4.35 -4.38
CA GLU A 106 9.57 5.47 -5.31
C GLU A 106 8.23 6.21 -5.25
N THR A 107 7.11 5.47 -5.41
CA THR A 107 5.77 6.05 -5.35
C THR A 107 5.48 6.69 -3.99
N LYS A 108 5.99 6.12 -2.91
CA LYS A 108 5.87 6.66 -1.55
C LYS A 108 6.59 8.00 -1.40
N ILE A 109 7.79 8.14 -1.98
CA ILE A 109 8.58 9.37 -1.95
C ILE A 109 7.93 10.46 -2.80
N LEU A 110 7.60 10.13 -4.05
CA LEU A 110 7.04 11.10 -5.01
C LEU A 110 5.61 11.54 -4.65
N GLY A 111 4.83 10.67 -4.00
CA GLY A 111 3.44 10.94 -3.70
C GLY A 111 2.54 10.89 -4.93
N GLY A 112 1.37 11.51 -4.83
CA GLY A 112 0.39 11.60 -5.91
C GLY A 112 -1.03 11.29 -5.47
N ILE A 113 -1.93 11.13 -6.44
CA ILE A 113 -3.35 10.85 -6.25
C ILE A 113 -3.66 9.44 -6.74
N GLY A 114 -4.36 8.66 -5.93
CA GLY A 114 -4.83 7.32 -6.28
C GLY A 114 -6.04 7.34 -7.21
N ILE A 115 -6.39 6.17 -7.75
CA ILE A 115 -7.61 5.99 -8.59
C ILE A 115 -8.89 6.32 -7.81
N CYS A 116 -8.85 6.33 -6.49
CA CYS A 116 -9.95 6.72 -5.60
C CYS A 116 -10.07 8.25 -5.40
N GLY A 117 -9.23 9.05 -6.04
CA GLY A 117 -9.21 10.52 -5.91
C GLY A 117 -8.57 11.05 -4.62
N ARG A 118 -8.03 10.17 -3.76
CA ARG A 118 -7.36 10.56 -2.51
C ARG A 118 -5.83 10.54 -2.68
N PRO A 119 -5.07 11.27 -1.85
CA PRO A 119 -3.62 11.12 -1.77
C PRO A 119 -3.25 9.65 -1.52
N LEU A 120 -2.11 9.22 -2.07
CA LEU A 120 -1.67 7.83 -1.97
C LEU A 120 -1.51 7.40 -0.51
N CYS A 121 -2.09 6.24 -0.16
CA CYS A 121 -2.03 5.68 1.19
C CYS A 121 -0.58 5.50 1.66
N CYS A 122 0.31 5.04 0.77
CA CYS A 122 1.72 4.84 1.07
C CYS A 122 2.48 6.16 1.34
N HIS A 123 2.03 7.26 0.77
CA HIS A 123 2.63 8.58 0.99
C HIS A 123 2.12 9.24 2.28
N THR A 124 0.88 8.92 2.71
CA THR A 124 0.23 9.59 3.84
C THR A 124 0.35 8.82 5.15
N TYR A 125 -0.37 7.72 5.32
CA TYR A 125 -0.50 7.04 6.62
C TYR A 125 0.02 5.61 6.66
N LEU A 126 0.15 4.94 5.48
CA LEU A 126 0.56 3.54 5.41
C LEU A 126 2.08 3.46 5.27
N SER A 127 2.79 3.39 6.39
CA SER A 127 4.26 3.34 6.43
C SER A 127 4.81 1.95 6.13
N GLU A 128 4.09 0.89 6.53
CA GLU A 128 4.50 -0.50 6.39
C GLU A 128 3.68 -1.23 5.33
N PHE A 129 4.33 -2.16 4.62
CA PHE A 129 3.71 -2.93 3.56
C PHE A 129 3.61 -4.41 3.93
N ALA A 130 2.38 -4.84 4.21
CA ALA A 130 2.07 -6.25 4.33
C ALA A 130 1.82 -6.88 2.94
N PRO A 131 2.05 -8.20 2.79
CA PRO A 131 1.72 -8.91 1.57
C PRO A 131 0.25 -8.77 1.19
N VAL A 132 -0.01 -8.52 -0.10
CA VAL A 132 -1.36 -8.39 -0.66
C VAL A 132 -1.61 -9.55 -1.64
N SER A 133 -2.78 -10.16 -1.57
CA SER A 133 -3.18 -11.27 -2.45
C SER A 133 -4.39 -10.91 -3.32
N ILE A 134 -4.51 -11.58 -4.45
CA ILE A 134 -5.69 -11.46 -5.35
C ILE A 134 -6.97 -11.93 -4.63
N LYS A 135 -6.84 -12.84 -3.65
CA LYS A 135 -7.97 -13.30 -2.83
C LYS A 135 -8.65 -12.13 -2.10
N MET A 136 -7.87 -11.17 -1.58
CA MET A 136 -8.41 -9.97 -0.93
C MET A 136 -9.27 -9.14 -1.88
N ALA A 137 -8.83 -8.98 -3.14
CA ALA A 137 -9.61 -8.27 -4.15
C ALA A 137 -10.96 -8.97 -4.44
N LYS A 138 -10.97 -10.31 -4.49
CA LYS A 138 -12.21 -11.10 -4.64
C LYS A 138 -13.15 -10.92 -3.46
N GLU A 139 -12.63 -10.98 -2.23
CA GLU A 139 -13.43 -10.82 -1.00
C GLU A 139 -14.00 -9.41 -0.85
N GLN A 140 -13.35 -8.43 -1.47
CA GLN A 140 -13.80 -7.03 -1.54
C GLN A 140 -14.67 -6.73 -2.78
N ASN A 141 -15.10 -7.76 -3.53
CA ASN A 141 -15.92 -7.64 -4.74
C ASN A 141 -15.33 -6.72 -5.82
N LEU A 142 -14.00 -6.62 -5.90
CA LEU A 142 -13.35 -5.86 -6.96
C LEU A 142 -13.20 -6.71 -8.23
N SER A 143 -13.35 -6.05 -9.37
CA SER A 143 -13.03 -6.66 -10.66
C SER A 143 -11.55 -7.08 -10.68
N LEU A 144 -11.27 -8.31 -11.12
CA LEU A 144 -9.91 -8.83 -11.21
C LEU A 144 -9.10 -8.27 -12.40
N ASN A 145 -9.61 -7.25 -13.05
CA ASN A 145 -8.87 -6.54 -14.08
C ASN A 145 -7.60 -5.91 -13.46
N PRO A 146 -6.41 -6.20 -13.97
CA PRO A 146 -5.15 -5.64 -13.47
C PRO A 146 -5.16 -4.12 -13.31
N THR A 147 -5.80 -3.40 -14.23
CA THR A 147 -5.92 -1.94 -14.17
C THR A 147 -6.78 -1.44 -13.01
N LYS A 148 -7.67 -2.26 -12.48
CA LYS A 148 -8.55 -1.93 -11.36
C LYS A 148 -7.99 -2.29 -9.98
N ILE A 149 -7.11 -3.29 -9.92
CA ILE A 149 -6.54 -3.80 -8.66
C ILE A 149 -5.07 -3.41 -8.46
N SER A 150 -4.43 -2.78 -9.48
CA SER A 150 -3.07 -2.27 -9.37
C SER A 150 -3.06 -0.81 -8.93
N GLY A 151 -2.14 -0.46 -8.04
CA GLY A 151 -1.86 0.91 -7.68
C GLY A 151 -0.99 1.62 -8.73
N VAL A 152 -0.74 2.90 -8.53
CA VAL A 152 0.13 3.74 -9.37
C VAL A 152 1.54 3.13 -9.51
N CYS A 153 2.01 2.42 -8.49
CA CYS A 153 3.30 1.71 -8.50
C CYS A 153 3.30 0.41 -9.35
N GLY A 154 2.21 0.06 -10.05
CA GLY A 154 2.09 -1.17 -10.83
C GLY A 154 1.93 -2.47 -10.01
N ARG A 155 1.97 -2.42 -8.67
CA ARG A 155 1.73 -3.56 -7.79
C ARG A 155 0.32 -3.54 -7.24
N LEU A 156 -0.16 -4.68 -6.70
CA LEU A 156 -1.48 -4.73 -6.06
C LEU A 156 -1.64 -3.60 -5.02
N MET A 157 -2.82 -2.99 -4.99
CA MET A 157 -3.13 -1.86 -4.10
C MET A 157 -2.96 -2.24 -2.63
N CYS A 158 -2.19 -1.44 -1.90
CA CYS A 158 -1.93 -1.66 -0.47
C CYS A 158 -3.18 -1.47 0.41
N CYS A 159 -4.14 -0.65 -0.03
CA CYS A 159 -5.42 -0.46 0.66
C CYS A 159 -6.23 -1.76 0.76
N LEU A 160 -6.08 -2.71 -0.18
CA LEU A 160 -6.73 -4.04 -0.09
C LEU A 160 -6.42 -4.73 1.24
N LYS A 161 -5.16 -4.73 1.65
CA LYS A 161 -4.78 -5.33 2.94
C LYS A 161 -5.25 -4.48 4.12
N ASN A 162 -5.16 -3.16 4.00
CA ASN A 162 -5.57 -2.25 5.06
C ASN A 162 -7.07 -2.35 5.39
N GLU A 163 -7.90 -2.61 4.37
CA GLU A 163 -9.36 -2.72 4.50
C GLU A 163 -9.84 -4.16 4.74
N GLN A 164 -8.96 -5.15 4.62
CA GLN A 164 -9.31 -6.57 4.64
C GLN A 164 -10.11 -7.00 5.87
N GLU A 165 -9.69 -6.57 7.05
CA GLU A 165 -10.34 -6.95 8.32
C GLU A 165 -11.79 -6.43 8.38
N THR A 166 -12.02 -5.20 7.89
CA THR A 166 -13.37 -4.62 7.81
C THR A 166 -14.25 -5.42 6.87
N TYR A 167 -13.76 -5.76 5.67
CA TYR A 167 -14.51 -6.57 4.73
C TYR A 167 -14.78 -7.99 5.25
N GLU A 168 -13.83 -8.63 5.92
CA GLU A 168 -14.03 -9.94 6.54
C GLU A 168 -15.11 -9.89 7.62
N TYR A 169 -15.11 -8.86 8.47
CA TYR A 169 -16.14 -8.67 9.49
C TYR A 169 -17.52 -8.47 8.86
N LEU A 170 -17.64 -7.63 7.86
CA LEU A 170 -18.91 -7.34 7.19
C LEU A 170 -19.42 -8.54 6.38
N ASN A 171 -18.52 -9.25 5.68
CA ASN A 171 -18.87 -10.44 4.92
C ASN A 171 -19.41 -11.58 5.77
N ARG A 172 -19.03 -11.68 7.06
CA ARG A 172 -19.57 -12.70 7.98
C ARG A 172 -21.07 -12.53 8.22
N LYS A 173 -21.59 -11.31 8.03
CA LYS A 173 -23.01 -10.97 8.24
C LYS A 173 -23.87 -11.19 7.00
N LEU A 174 -23.26 -11.50 5.86
CA LEU A 174 -23.92 -11.60 4.56
C LEU A 174 -24.06 -13.06 4.12
N PRO A 175 -25.16 -13.41 3.41
CA PRO A 175 -25.26 -14.68 2.71
C PRO A 175 -24.26 -14.73 1.55
N GLY A 176 -23.91 -15.92 1.11
CA GLY A 176 -23.07 -16.11 -0.08
C GLY A 176 -23.88 -15.98 -1.36
N VAL A 177 -23.20 -15.63 -2.46
CA VAL A 177 -23.80 -15.71 -3.80
C VAL A 177 -24.19 -17.18 -4.09
N GLY A 178 -25.40 -17.40 -4.59
CA GLY A 178 -26.00 -18.72 -4.81
C GLY A 178 -26.70 -19.30 -3.58
N ASP A 179 -26.70 -18.63 -2.41
CA ASP A 179 -27.47 -19.09 -1.26
C ASP A 179 -28.93 -18.75 -1.44
N ILE A 180 -29.81 -19.61 -0.90
CA ILE A 180 -31.27 -19.38 -0.88
C ILE A 180 -31.61 -18.62 0.40
N VAL A 181 -32.27 -17.47 0.24
CA VAL A 181 -32.74 -16.61 1.32
C VAL A 181 -34.25 -16.45 1.28
N THR A 182 -34.84 -16.14 2.43
CA THR A 182 -36.28 -15.84 2.52
C THR A 182 -36.46 -14.35 2.75
N LEU A 183 -37.22 -13.70 1.90
CA LEU A 183 -37.58 -12.29 1.95
C LEU A 183 -38.61 -11.99 3.04
N PRO A 184 -38.87 -10.73 3.40
CA PRO A 184 -39.86 -10.34 4.41
C PRO A 184 -41.29 -10.78 4.04
N ASP A 185 -41.61 -10.83 2.76
CA ASP A 185 -42.91 -11.28 2.20
C ASP A 185 -43.09 -12.81 2.20
N GLY A 186 -42.05 -13.55 2.67
CA GLY A 186 -42.09 -15.02 2.75
C GLY A 186 -41.63 -15.73 1.48
N MET A 187 -41.35 -15.01 0.39
CA MET A 187 -40.83 -15.60 -0.85
C MET A 187 -39.40 -16.05 -0.68
N LYS A 188 -39.03 -17.11 -1.38
CA LYS A 188 -37.65 -17.60 -1.44
C LYS A 188 -37.00 -17.12 -2.72
N GLY A 189 -35.73 -16.70 -2.62
CA GLY A 189 -34.95 -16.30 -3.77
C GLY A 189 -33.50 -16.68 -3.64
N GLU A 190 -32.81 -16.71 -4.77
CA GLU A 190 -31.38 -16.99 -4.84
C GLU A 190 -30.58 -15.68 -4.82
N VAL A 191 -29.51 -15.62 -4.02
CA VAL A 191 -28.61 -14.47 -3.95
C VAL A 191 -27.80 -14.38 -5.23
N SER A 192 -28.03 -13.34 -6.03
CA SER A 192 -27.26 -13.05 -7.25
C SER A 192 -26.03 -12.17 -7.00
N GLY A 193 -26.02 -11.39 -5.92
CA GLY A 193 -24.91 -10.53 -5.57
C GLY A 193 -25.09 -9.85 -4.21
N VAL A 194 -23.97 -9.37 -3.65
CA VAL A 194 -23.97 -8.70 -2.36
C VAL A 194 -23.18 -7.40 -2.42
N ASN A 195 -23.66 -6.37 -1.75
CA ASN A 195 -22.92 -5.14 -1.51
C ASN A 195 -22.43 -5.13 -0.06
N VAL A 196 -21.17 -5.44 0.15
CA VAL A 196 -20.60 -5.67 1.47
C VAL A 196 -20.67 -4.41 2.35
N LEU A 197 -20.34 -3.24 1.80
CA LEU A 197 -20.27 -1.99 2.57
C LEU A 197 -21.67 -1.45 2.94
N ARG A 198 -22.64 -1.59 2.02
CA ARG A 198 -24.02 -1.15 2.26
C ARG A 198 -24.88 -2.20 2.95
N GLN A 199 -24.36 -3.43 3.13
CA GLN A 199 -25.10 -4.57 3.68
C GLN A 199 -26.41 -4.84 2.92
N LEU A 200 -26.34 -4.70 1.56
CA LEU A 200 -27.46 -4.96 0.66
C LEU A 200 -27.25 -6.26 -0.11
N VAL A 201 -28.31 -7.01 -0.29
CA VAL A 201 -28.30 -8.29 -1.00
C VAL A 201 -29.23 -8.22 -2.20
N LYS A 202 -28.72 -8.60 -3.37
CA LYS A 202 -29.52 -8.76 -4.59
C LYS A 202 -30.02 -10.17 -4.66
N VAL A 203 -31.32 -10.32 -4.63
CA VAL A 203 -32.02 -11.60 -4.61
C VAL A 203 -32.84 -11.77 -5.89
N LEU A 204 -32.69 -12.90 -6.54
CA LEU A 204 -33.48 -13.32 -7.68
C LEU A 204 -34.66 -14.13 -7.18
N VAL A 205 -35.87 -13.64 -7.44
CA VAL A 205 -37.10 -14.25 -7.01
C VAL A 205 -37.91 -14.65 -8.24
N ASP A 206 -38.49 -15.83 -8.21
CA ASP A 206 -39.42 -16.28 -9.27
C ASP A 206 -40.83 -15.84 -8.91
N VAL A 207 -41.39 -14.92 -9.71
CA VAL A 207 -42.77 -14.41 -9.57
C VAL A 207 -43.50 -14.67 -10.87
N ASN A 208 -44.51 -15.53 -10.84
CA ASN A 208 -45.36 -15.87 -12.00
C ASN A 208 -44.58 -16.33 -13.25
N ASP A 209 -43.53 -17.16 -13.06
CA ASP A 209 -42.60 -17.65 -14.10
C ASP A 209 -41.67 -16.59 -14.67
N GLU A 210 -41.64 -15.37 -14.11
CA GLU A 210 -40.68 -14.34 -14.43
C GLU A 210 -39.67 -14.17 -13.28
N LYS A 211 -38.39 -13.99 -13.64
CA LYS A 211 -37.33 -13.72 -12.67
C LYS A 211 -37.21 -12.24 -12.38
N GLU A 212 -37.57 -11.87 -11.18
CA GLU A 212 -37.43 -10.49 -10.68
C GLU A 212 -36.21 -10.33 -9.77
N MET A 213 -35.44 -9.29 -9.97
CA MET A 213 -34.32 -8.95 -9.11
C MET A 213 -34.75 -7.92 -8.07
N ARG A 214 -34.61 -8.27 -6.79
CA ARG A 214 -34.92 -7.38 -5.66
C ARG A 214 -33.66 -7.11 -4.86
N GLU A 215 -33.50 -5.87 -4.40
CA GLU A 215 -32.41 -5.47 -3.52
C GLU A 215 -32.97 -5.20 -2.13
N CYS A 216 -32.51 -5.98 -1.15
CA CYS A 216 -33.00 -5.93 0.22
C CYS A 216 -31.85 -5.76 1.22
N PRO A 217 -32.06 -5.05 2.35
CA PRO A 217 -31.11 -5.03 3.45
C PRO A 217 -30.95 -6.43 4.05
N VAL A 218 -29.74 -6.79 4.46
CA VAL A 218 -29.47 -8.11 5.04
C VAL A 218 -30.26 -8.38 6.31
N GLU A 219 -30.59 -7.35 7.08
CA GLU A 219 -31.33 -7.42 8.34
C GLU A 219 -32.77 -7.95 8.15
N GLU A 220 -33.35 -7.74 6.97
CA GLU A 220 -34.70 -8.16 6.62
C GLU A 220 -34.76 -9.61 6.08
N LEU A 221 -33.59 -10.19 5.76
CA LEU A 221 -33.51 -11.51 5.13
C LEU A 221 -33.29 -12.60 6.17
N LYS A 222 -34.02 -13.73 6.00
CA LYS A 222 -33.81 -14.95 6.80
C LYS A 222 -32.95 -15.92 6.00
N PHE A 223 -31.78 -16.26 6.50
CA PHE A 223 -30.86 -17.24 5.92
C PHE A 223 -30.07 -17.97 7.01
N LYS A 224 -29.53 -19.13 6.66
CA LYS A 224 -28.60 -19.85 7.55
C LYS A 224 -27.19 -19.33 7.29
N PRO A 225 -26.50 -18.72 8.28
CA PRO A 225 -25.13 -18.30 8.08
C PRO A 225 -24.25 -19.51 7.75
N LYS A 226 -23.44 -19.42 6.71
CA LYS A 226 -22.42 -20.44 6.41
C LYS A 226 -21.41 -20.47 7.55
N HIS A 227 -21.39 -21.56 8.32
CA HIS A 227 -20.22 -21.89 9.12
C HIS A 227 -19.05 -22.06 8.14
N LYS A 228 -18.16 -21.07 8.07
CA LYS A 228 -16.87 -21.26 7.40
C LYS A 228 -16.16 -22.39 8.15
N LEU A 229 -16.05 -23.55 7.49
CA LEU A 229 -15.12 -24.58 7.89
C LEU A 229 -13.78 -23.91 8.16
N SER A 230 -13.27 -24.10 9.38
CA SER A 230 -11.97 -23.61 9.82
C SER A 230 -10.92 -23.91 8.74
N LEU A 231 -10.13 -22.88 8.37
CA LEU A 231 -8.97 -23.05 7.54
C LEU A 231 -8.16 -24.23 8.02
N ILE A 232 -8.09 -25.27 7.21
CA ILE A 232 -7.17 -26.40 7.37
C ILE A 232 -5.78 -25.77 7.51
N HIS A 233 -5.09 -26.04 8.61
CA HIS A 233 -3.68 -25.76 8.81
C HIS A 233 -2.93 -26.30 7.59
N ILE A 234 -2.43 -25.43 6.74
CA ILE A 234 -1.41 -25.79 5.79
C ILE A 234 -0.15 -25.92 6.62
N SER A 235 0.23 -27.17 6.93
CA SER A 235 1.52 -27.52 7.52
C SER A 235 2.64 -26.88 6.69
N GLU A 236 3.62 -26.32 7.40
CA GLU A 236 4.83 -25.73 6.83
C GLU A 236 5.48 -26.67 5.79
N PRO A 237 6.00 -26.12 4.68
CA PRO A 237 6.81 -26.94 3.76
C PRO A 237 8.07 -27.36 4.48
N THR A 238 8.24 -28.66 4.63
CA THR A 238 9.47 -29.31 5.10
C THR A 238 10.64 -28.82 4.24
N ARG A 239 11.63 -28.20 4.87
CA ARG A 239 12.93 -27.90 4.25
C ARG A 239 13.56 -29.20 3.78
N LEU A 240 13.87 -29.32 2.51
CA LEU A 240 14.94 -30.12 1.95
C LEU A 240 16.12 -29.25 1.62
#